data_4de87b14f33c11c692acd3e3ff061e8f
#
_entry.id   4de87b14f33c11c692acd3e3ff061e8f
#
_cell.length_a   1.000
_cell.length_b   1.000
_cell.length_c   1.000
_cell.angle_alpha   90.00
_cell.angle_beta   90.00
_cell.angle_gamma   90.00
#
_symmetry.space_group_name_H-M   'P 1'
#
loop_
_entity.id
_entity.type
_entity.pdbx_description
1 polymer ?
#
loop_
_entity_poly.entity_id
_entity_poly.type
_entity_poly.pdbx_seq_one_letter_code
_entity_poly.pdbx_strand_id
1 'polypeptide(L)'
;MSVTKLNFKLISIKGRTNMFEKKSSTTDQTNTTEDSFNVLRPKKGSAKVVIGNGVKIKGEITDADEVQIDGNADVTMITDNLMIGGTGDLKGTITSHNADVWGKLDGEVKVGGTLTIQEQGSVSGSIEYENLQIKLGGKIKGDVKVSEKIKNINDIKNINKEKSLPLQSSLDNKNN
;
A
#
# COMPACT_ATOMS: atom_id res chain seq x y z
N MET A 1 7.02 -86.93 -30.90
CA MET A 1 6.96 -86.14 -29.65
C MET A 1 6.79 -84.71 -30.01
N SER A 2 5.61 -84.20 -29.71
CA SER A 2 5.11 -82.94 -30.26
C SER A 2 5.57 -81.74 -29.37
N VAL A 3 6.22 -80.76 -30.00
CA VAL A 3 6.59 -79.52 -29.33
C VAL A 3 5.58 -78.45 -29.68
N THR A 4 4.72 -78.11 -28.74
CA THR A 4 3.65 -77.17 -28.87
C THR A 4 4.25 -75.75 -28.92
N LYS A 5 4.12 -75.07 -30.06
CA LYS A 5 4.45 -73.67 -30.24
C LYS A 5 3.43 -72.82 -29.49
N LEU A 6 3.86 -72.15 -28.44
CA LEU A 6 3.06 -71.15 -27.77
C LEU A 6 3.11 -69.84 -28.57
N ASN A 7 1.99 -69.52 -29.19
CA ASN A 7 1.81 -68.24 -29.88
C ASN A 7 1.51 -67.16 -28.85
N PHE A 8 2.53 -66.31 -28.60
CA PHE A 8 2.34 -65.08 -27.82
C PHE A 8 1.71 -64.04 -28.73
N LYS A 9 0.44 -63.88 -28.58
CA LYS A 9 -0.31 -62.80 -29.23
C LYS A 9 0.04 -61.50 -28.57
N LEU A 10 0.80 -60.68 -29.28
CA LEU A 10 1.12 -59.29 -28.86
C LEU A 10 -0.18 -58.51 -28.79
N ILE A 11 -0.64 -58.23 -27.58
CA ILE A 11 -1.72 -57.29 -27.38
C ILE A 11 -1.11 -55.88 -27.50
N SER A 12 -1.39 -55.27 -28.62
CA SER A 12 -1.11 -53.87 -28.88
C SER A 12 -1.94 -53.01 -27.91
N ILE A 13 -1.31 -52.51 -26.84
CA ILE A 13 -1.93 -51.49 -26.02
C ILE A 13 -1.78 -50.19 -26.79
N LYS A 14 -2.81 -49.90 -27.57
CA LYS A 14 -2.99 -48.59 -28.20
C LYS A 14 -3.16 -47.55 -27.12
N GLY A 15 -2.18 -46.75 -26.95
CA GLY A 15 -2.17 -45.32 -26.75
C GLY A 15 -3.12 -44.68 -25.76
N ARG A 16 -2.56 -44.19 -24.73
CA ARG A 16 -2.99 -42.91 -24.13
C ARG A 16 -1.76 -42.12 -23.76
N THR A 17 -1.07 -41.68 -24.75
CA THR A 17 -0.01 -40.68 -24.62
C THR A 17 -0.35 -39.55 -25.57
N ASN A 18 -1.37 -38.75 -25.26
CA ASN A 18 -1.54 -37.46 -25.93
C ASN A 18 -2.27 -36.49 -24.98
N MET A 19 -1.61 -36.18 -23.88
CA MET A 19 -2.05 -35.06 -23.06
C MET A 19 -1.12 -33.84 -23.14
N PHE A 20 -0.13 -33.91 -24.03
CA PHE A 20 0.75 -32.77 -24.30
C PHE A 20 1.05 -32.66 -25.80
N GLU A 21 0.02 -32.63 -26.61
CA GLU A 21 0.18 -32.18 -27.98
C GLU A 21 0.25 -30.65 -28.00
N LYS A 22 1.49 -30.22 -28.00
CA LYS A 22 1.89 -28.85 -28.23
C LYS A 22 1.46 -28.47 -29.64
N LYS A 23 0.36 -27.76 -29.76
CA LYS A 23 -0.05 -27.11 -31.00
C LYS A 23 1.00 -26.05 -31.33
N SER A 24 1.92 -26.40 -32.20
CA SER A 24 2.78 -25.41 -32.86
C SER A 24 1.94 -24.66 -33.88
N SER A 25 1.40 -23.54 -33.50
CA SER A 25 1.02 -22.50 -34.46
C SER A 25 2.19 -21.53 -34.54
N THR A 26 2.93 -21.68 -35.60
CA THR A 26 3.88 -20.71 -36.12
C THR A 26 3.12 -19.40 -36.36
N THR A 27 3.36 -18.43 -35.51
CA THR A 27 3.12 -17.03 -35.86
C THR A 27 4.33 -16.26 -35.35
N ASP A 28 5.13 -15.83 -36.32
CA ASP A 28 6.17 -14.82 -36.13
C ASP A 28 5.58 -13.63 -35.37
N GLN A 29 6.02 -13.47 -34.13
CA GLN A 29 5.97 -12.18 -33.47
C GLN A 29 7.31 -12.01 -32.79
N THR A 30 8.11 -11.16 -33.37
CA THR A 30 9.24 -10.47 -32.75
C THR A 30 8.74 -9.82 -31.46
N ASN A 31 8.77 -10.57 -30.36
CA ASN A 31 8.62 -10.00 -29.03
C ASN A 31 9.99 -9.52 -28.59
N THR A 32 10.18 -8.23 -28.78
CA THR A 32 11.16 -7.43 -28.10
C THR A 32 11.23 -7.79 -26.63
N THR A 33 12.45 -8.00 -26.17
CA THR A 33 12.91 -8.34 -24.82
C THR A 33 12.55 -7.28 -23.75
N GLU A 34 11.51 -6.47 -23.93
CA GLU A 34 11.12 -5.42 -22.99
C GLU A 34 10.07 -5.86 -21.98
N ASP A 35 9.37 -6.98 -22.22
CA ASP A 35 8.29 -7.42 -21.32
C ASP A 35 8.76 -8.15 -20.05
N SER A 36 9.99 -8.66 -20.02
CA SER A 36 10.48 -9.40 -18.86
C SER A 36 10.87 -8.52 -17.66
N PHE A 37 11.12 -7.23 -17.86
CA PHE A 37 11.43 -6.29 -16.78
C PHE A 37 10.17 -5.62 -16.18
N ASN A 38 9.04 -5.73 -16.86
CA ASN A 38 7.79 -5.11 -16.40
C ASN A 38 7.10 -5.92 -15.30
N VAL A 39 7.49 -7.17 -15.10
CA VAL A 39 6.94 -8.04 -14.02
C VAL A 39 7.41 -7.58 -12.62
N LEU A 40 8.52 -6.85 -12.55
CA LEU A 40 9.10 -6.37 -11.29
C LEU A 40 8.75 -4.91 -10.94
N ARG A 41 8.04 -4.21 -11.82
CA ARG A 41 7.53 -2.88 -11.48
C ARG A 41 6.19 -3.04 -10.78
N PRO A 42 6.07 -2.61 -9.52
CA PRO A 42 4.76 -2.57 -8.88
C PRO A 42 3.84 -1.69 -9.72
N LYS A 43 2.66 -2.21 -10.04
CA LYS A 43 1.62 -1.39 -10.66
C LYS A 43 1.24 -0.31 -9.66
N LYS A 44 0.93 0.89 -10.14
CA LYS A 44 0.35 1.95 -9.29
C LYS A 44 -0.86 1.36 -8.55
N GLY A 45 -0.90 1.49 -7.23
CA GLY A 45 -1.89 0.84 -6.38
C GLY A 45 -1.45 -0.53 -5.83
N SER A 46 -0.14 -0.86 -5.87
CA SER A 46 0.41 -2.11 -5.34
C SER A 46 1.57 -1.93 -4.35
N ALA A 47 1.96 -0.69 -4.05
CA ALA A 47 2.97 -0.41 -3.04
C ALA A 47 2.36 -0.56 -1.63
N LYS A 48 2.44 -1.79 -1.10
CA LYS A 48 1.88 -2.14 0.21
C LYS A 48 2.96 -2.30 1.26
N VAL A 49 2.79 -1.63 2.40
CA VAL A 49 3.62 -1.77 3.59
C VAL A 49 2.80 -2.43 4.70
N VAL A 50 3.33 -3.50 5.31
CA VAL A 50 2.69 -4.18 6.44
C VAL A 50 3.66 -4.24 7.61
N ILE A 51 3.26 -3.66 8.74
CA ILE A 51 4.01 -3.66 10.00
C ILE A 51 3.29 -4.59 10.98
N GLY A 52 3.84 -5.78 11.17
CA GLY A 52 3.25 -6.80 12.04
C GLY A 52 3.36 -6.48 13.52
N ASN A 53 2.57 -7.19 14.34
CA ASN A 53 2.57 -7.05 15.80
C ASN A 53 3.98 -7.31 16.37
N GLY A 54 4.38 -6.48 17.33
CA GLY A 54 5.70 -6.54 17.99
C GLY A 54 6.83 -5.85 17.22
N VAL A 55 6.60 -5.45 15.97
CA VAL A 55 7.55 -4.67 15.18
C VAL A 55 7.51 -3.21 15.62
N LYS A 56 8.68 -2.58 15.73
CA LYS A 56 8.83 -1.15 16.01
C LYS A 56 9.56 -0.50 14.85
N ILE A 57 8.96 0.53 14.26
CA ILE A 57 9.53 1.29 13.15
C ILE A 57 9.60 2.76 13.52
N LYS A 58 10.69 3.40 13.11
CA LYS A 58 10.86 4.85 13.16
C LYS A 58 11.42 5.34 11.84
N GLY A 59 10.86 6.41 11.30
CA GLY A 59 11.35 6.97 10.04
C GLY A 59 10.29 7.67 9.22
N GLU A 60 10.44 7.60 7.91
CA GLU A 60 9.54 8.20 6.94
C GLU A 60 9.08 7.14 5.94
N ILE A 61 7.79 7.16 5.61
CA ILE A 61 7.17 6.30 4.60
C ILE A 61 6.49 7.20 3.57
N THR A 62 7.00 7.18 2.35
CA THR A 62 6.44 7.96 1.24
C THR A 62 6.06 7.03 0.08
N ASP A 63 5.12 7.49 -0.73
CA ASP A 63 4.69 6.79 -1.96
C ASP A 63 4.15 5.36 -1.77
N ALA A 64 3.62 5.06 -0.58
CA ALA A 64 2.87 3.83 -0.35
C ALA A 64 1.39 4.02 -0.74
N ASP A 65 0.82 3.04 -1.43
CA ASP A 65 -0.61 3.04 -1.77
C ASP A 65 -1.46 2.51 -0.60
N GLU A 66 -0.95 1.52 0.10
CA GLU A 66 -1.61 0.91 1.27
C GLU A 66 -0.60 0.65 2.40
N VAL A 67 -0.92 1.12 3.60
CA VAL A 67 -0.11 0.88 4.81
C VAL A 67 -0.99 0.21 5.87
N GLN A 68 -0.57 -0.95 6.34
CA GLN A 68 -1.22 -1.66 7.45
C GLN A 68 -0.26 -1.74 8.65
N ILE A 69 -0.74 -1.32 9.83
CA ILE A 69 0.08 -1.22 11.04
C ILE A 69 -0.60 -1.97 12.18
N ASP A 70 -0.03 -3.12 12.56
CA ASP A 70 -0.41 -3.91 13.74
C ASP A 70 0.62 -3.80 14.86
N GLY A 71 1.77 -3.17 14.59
CA GLY A 71 2.87 -2.92 15.53
C GLY A 71 2.95 -1.48 16.02
N ASN A 72 4.14 -1.06 16.44
CA ASN A 72 4.42 0.30 16.88
C ASN A 72 5.16 1.06 15.78
N ALA A 73 4.63 2.18 15.35
CA ALA A 73 5.27 3.04 14.39
C ALA A 73 5.34 4.49 14.88
N ASP A 74 6.52 5.09 14.71
CA ASP A 74 6.77 6.51 14.97
C ASP A 74 7.33 7.11 13.68
N VAL A 75 6.42 7.57 12.82
CA VAL A 75 6.76 7.87 11.43
C VAL A 75 6.05 9.12 10.91
N THR A 76 6.72 9.75 9.94
CA THR A 76 6.06 10.68 9.03
C THR A 76 5.64 9.90 7.79
N MET A 77 4.36 9.89 7.43
CA MET A 77 3.90 9.12 6.29
C MET A 77 2.93 9.85 5.37
N ILE A 78 3.02 9.48 4.09
CA ILE A 78 2.07 9.88 3.06
C ILE A 78 1.63 8.61 2.34
N THR A 79 0.32 8.31 2.39
CA THR A 79 -0.25 7.09 1.81
C THR A 79 -1.65 7.36 1.27
N ASP A 80 -2.14 6.52 0.36
CA ASP A 80 -3.51 6.63 -0.09
C ASP A 80 -4.49 5.97 0.91
N ASN A 81 -4.15 4.77 1.40
CA ASN A 81 -4.98 4.05 2.35
C ASN A 81 -4.17 3.62 3.58
N LEU A 82 -4.63 4.02 4.75
CA LEU A 82 -4.03 3.66 6.03
C LEU A 82 -4.99 2.75 6.81
N MET A 83 -4.49 1.63 7.30
CA MET A 83 -5.19 0.74 8.22
C MET A 83 -4.35 0.54 9.48
N ILE A 84 -4.90 0.88 10.64
CA ILE A 84 -4.28 0.63 11.94
C ILE A 84 -5.05 -0.49 12.61
N GLY A 85 -4.44 -1.66 12.74
CA GLY A 85 -5.04 -2.82 13.40
C GLY A 85 -5.21 -2.62 14.91
N GLY A 86 -5.97 -3.49 15.56
CA GLY A 86 -6.35 -3.33 16.97
C GLY A 86 -5.18 -3.32 17.97
N THR A 87 -4.03 -3.87 17.59
CA THR A 87 -2.78 -3.83 18.40
C THR A 87 -1.82 -2.72 17.94
N GLY A 88 -2.17 -2.00 16.88
CA GLY A 88 -1.36 -0.94 16.29
C GLY A 88 -1.31 0.32 17.17
N ASP A 89 -0.12 0.87 17.33
CA ASP A 89 0.14 2.15 17.99
C ASP A 89 0.99 3.00 17.03
N LEU A 90 0.34 3.99 16.41
CA LEU A 90 0.96 4.87 15.43
C LEU A 90 1.12 6.27 15.99
N LYS A 91 2.32 6.80 15.86
CA LYS A 91 2.67 8.17 16.27
C LYS A 91 3.34 8.93 15.14
N GLY A 92 3.14 10.25 15.13
CA GLY A 92 3.83 11.14 14.21
C GLY A 92 2.92 11.98 13.34
N THR A 93 3.39 12.30 12.12
CA THR A 93 2.64 13.11 11.16
C THR A 93 2.15 12.23 10.03
N ILE A 94 0.84 12.14 9.87
CA ILE A 94 0.19 11.23 8.93
C ILE A 94 -0.63 12.04 7.93
N THR A 95 -0.40 11.78 6.66
CA THR A 95 -1.23 12.30 5.57
C THR A 95 -1.75 11.12 4.77
N SER A 96 -3.07 10.96 4.71
CA SER A 96 -3.71 9.89 3.95
C SER A 96 -4.95 10.37 3.22
N HIS A 97 -5.37 9.60 2.20
CA HIS A 97 -6.69 9.85 1.60
C HIS A 97 -7.78 9.18 2.42
N ASN A 98 -7.62 7.90 2.73
CA ASN A 98 -8.52 7.17 3.63
C ASN A 98 -7.77 6.60 4.81
N ALA A 99 -8.41 6.57 5.99
CA ALA A 99 -7.82 5.98 7.18
C ALA A 99 -8.86 5.20 7.99
N ASP A 100 -8.55 3.94 8.30
CA ASP A 100 -9.31 3.05 9.18
C ASP A 100 -8.52 2.77 10.46
N VAL A 101 -9.06 3.17 11.61
CA VAL A 101 -8.38 3.10 12.91
C VAL A 101 -9.09 2.16 13.85
N TRP A 102 -8.49 0.99 14.10
CA TRP A 102 -8.91 0.02 15.12
C TRP A 102 -8.09 0.14 16.41
N GLY A 103 -6.85 0.61 16.30
CA GLY A 103 -5.89 0.77 17.38
C GLY A 103 -5.75 2.19 17.86
N LYS A 104 -4.49 2.60 18.13
CA LYS A 104 -4.16 3.92 18.62
C LYS A 104 -3.44 4.74 17.58
N LEU A 105 -3.83 6.00 17.46
CA LEU A 105 -3.22 6.99 16.60
C LEU A 105 -2.99 8.27 17.39
N ASP A 106 -1.75 8.78 17.43
CA ASP A 106 -1.37 9.97 18.17
C ASP A 106 -0.47 10.87 17.33
N GLY A 107 -0.84 12.13 17.18
CA GLY A 107 -0.05 13.14 16.47
C GLY A 107 -0.86 14.04 15.55
N GLU A 108 -0.22 14.47 14.45
CA GLU A 108 -0.87 15.28 13.42
C GLU A 108 -1.39 14.39 12.30
N VAL A 109 -2.69 14.43 12.08
CA VAL A 109 -3.38 13.56 11.12
C VAL A 109 -4.14 14.40 10.11
N LYS A 110 -3.84 14.21 8.83
CA LYS A 110 -4.54 14.85 7.71
C LYS A 110 -5.14 13.79 6.80
N VAL A 111 -6.47 13.75 6.73
CA VAL A 111 -7.22 12.81 5.91
C VAL A 111 -8.04 13.57 4.87
N GLY A 112 -7.65 13.44 3.61
CA GLY A 112 -8.29 14.12 2.48
C GLY A 112 -9.55 13.44 1.94
N GLY A 113 -9.99 12.35 2.56
CA GLY A 113 -11.19 11.61 2.22
C GLY A 113 -11.94 11.21 3.49
N THR A 114 -12.00 9.90 3.79
CA THR A 114 -12.74 9.40 4.93
C THR A 114 -11.83 8.87 6.04
N LEU A 115 -12.01 9.43 7.25
CA LEU A 115 -11.45 8.89 8.49
C LEU A 115 -12.51 8.06 9.19
N THR A 116 -12.27 6.74 9.33
CA THR A 116 -13.15 5.84 10.07
C THR A 116 -12.49 5.39 11.36
N ILE A 117 -13.13 5.70 12.50
CA ILE A 117 -12.67 5.23 13.81
C ILE A 117 -13.56 4.07 14.23
N GLN A 118 -12.98 2.90 14.37
CA GLN A 118 -13.66 1.66 14.71
C GLN A 118 -13.93 1.55 16.22
N GLU A 119 -14.62 0.51 16.65
CA GLU A 119 -15.15 0.35 18.02
C GLU A 119 -14.11 0.49 19.15
N GLN A 120 -12.85 0.08 18.89
CA GLN A 120 -11.76 0.17 19.86
C GLN A 120 -10.74 1.27 19.49
N GLY A 121 -10.97 1.92 18.36
CA GLY A 121 -10.07 2.94 17.82
C GLY A 121 -10.00 4.17 18.73
N SER A 122 -8.79 4.68 18.92
CA SER A 122 -8.54 5.90 19.68
C SER A 122 -7.60 6.80 18.90
N VAL A 123 -8.08 7.98 18.55
CA VAL A 123 -7.29 8.99 17.82
C VAL A 123 -7.07 10.19 18.72
N SER A 124 -5.82 10.67 18.82
CA SER A 124 -5.42 11.79 19.67
C SER A 124 -4.53 12.76 18.90
N GLY A 125 -4.64 14.05 19.20
CA GLY A 125 -3.78 15.08 18.64
C GLY A 125 -4.50 16.10 17.78
N SER A 126 -3.88 16.57 16.70
CA SER A 126 -4.46 17.49 15.74
C SER A 126 -4.95 16.75 14.51
N ILE A 127 -6.25 16.77 14.29
CA ILE A 127 -6.90 15.94 13.25
C ILE A 127 -7.61 16.85 12.27
N GLU A 128 -7.21 16.73 11.01
CA GLU A 128 -7.85 17.40 9.88
C GLU A 128 -8.45 16.35 8.94
N TYR A 129 -9.74 16.44 8.62
CA TYR A 129 -10.46 15.46 7.81
C TYR A 129 -11.48 16.10 6.89
N GLU A 130 -11.84 15.42 5.81
CA GLU A 130 -12.98 15.81 4.96
C GLU A 130 -14.27 15.13 5.43
N ASN A 131 -14.24 13.81 5.63
CA ASN A 131 -15.35 13.03 6.16
C ASN A 131 -14.91 12.24 7.39
N LEU A 132 -15.72 12.25 8.44
CA LEU A 132 -15.46 11.51 9.68
C LEU A 132 -16.60 10.54 9.98
N GLN A 133 -16.22 9.28 10.21
CA GLN A 133 -17.11 8.24 10.67
C GLN A 133 -16.56 7.63 11.98
N ILE A 134 -17.33 7.72 13.06
CA ILE A 134 -16.97 7.11 14.34
C ILE A 134 -17.98 6.02 14.65
N LYS A 135 -17.50 4.79 14.82
CA LYS A 135 -18.34 3.68 15.28
C LYS A 135 -18.52 3.71 16.79
N LEU A 136 -19.56 3.04 17.27
CA LEU A 136 -19.86 2.96 18.70
C LEU A 136 -18.65 2.41 19.47
N GLY A 137 -18.14 3.17 20.44
CA GLY A 137 -16.93 2.83 21.19
C GLY A 137 -15.64 3.51 20.73
N GLY A 138 -15.61 4.05 19.49
CA GLY A 138 -14.49 4.84 18.98
C GLY A 138 -14.29 6.13 19.78
N LYS A 139 -13.03 6.53 19.95
CA LYS A 139 -12.66 7.71 20.76
C LYS A 139 -11.82 8.67 19.95
N ILE A 140 -12.09 9.95 20.11
CA ILE A 140 -11.31 11.03 19.55
C ILE A 140 -10.95 12.06 20.63
N LYS A 141 -9.72 12.53 20.67
CA LYS A 141 -9.23 13.52 21.65
C LYS A 141 -8.33 14.53 20.96
N GLY A 142 -8.50 15.80 21.23
CA GLY A 142 -7.65 16.89 20.72
C GLY A 142 -8.39 17.84 19.80
N ASP A 143 -7.62 18.53 18.96
CA ASP A 143 -8.16 19.50 18.03
C ASP A 143 -8.62 18.81 16.75
N VAL A 144 -9.90 18.99 16.44
CA VAL A 144 -10.55 18.35 15.30
C VAL A 144 -11.06 19.41 14.35
N LYS A 145 -10.55 19.41 13.11
CA LYS A 145 -10.91 20.39 12.09
C LYS A 145 -11.39 19.71 10.82
N VAL A 146 -12.41 20.28 10.21
CA VAL A 146 -12.89 19.85 8.89
C VAL A 146 -12.03 20.54 7.83
N SER A 147 -11.47 19.75 6.92
CA SER A 147 -10.74 20.25 5.76
C SER A 147 -11.67 20.40 4.57
N GLU A 148 -11.94 21.63 4.17
CA GLU A 148 -12.81 21.89 3.02
C GLU A 148 -12.11 21.72 1.66
N LYS A 149 -10.78 21.50 1.62
CA LYS A 149 -9.99 21.67 0.40
C LYS A 149 -9.06 20.52 0.00
N ILE A 150 -8.93 19.45 0.80
CA ILE A 150 -8.03 18.35 0.43
C ILE A 150 -8.75 17.37 -0.50
N LYS A 151 -8.92 17.77 -1.76
CA LYS A 151 -9.53 16.92 -2.79
C LYS A 151 -8.58 15.88 -3.37
N ASN A 152 -7.25 16.01 -3.11
CA ASN A 152 -6.25 15.15 -3.74
C ASN A 152 -4.95 15.12 -2.91
N ILE A 153 -4.38 13.94 -2.67
CA ILE A 153 -3.07 13.77 -2.02
C ILE A 153 -1.95 14.48 -2.79
N ASN A 154 -2.11 14.64 -4.11
CA ASN A 154 -1.14 15.38 -4.92
C ASN A 154 -1.06 16.86 -4.55
N ASP A 155 -2.13 17.46 -4.04
CA ASP A 155 -2.13 18.85 -3.58
C ASP A 155 -1.29 19.00 -2.31
N ILE A 156 -1.29 17.99 -1.44
CA ILE A 156 -0.50 17.96 -0.20
C ILE A 156 0.98 17.76 -0.49
N LYS A 157 1.32 16.91 -1.47
CA LYS A 157 2.71 16.70 -1.90
C LYS A 157 3.34 18.00 -2.42
N ASN A 158 2.55 18.85 -3.07
CA ASN A 158 3.02 20.15 -3.55
C ASN A 158 3.21 21.19 -2.44
N ILE A 159 2.33 21.22 -1.44
CA ILE A 159 2.44 22.16 -0.31
C ILE A 159 3.70 21.90 0.51
N ASN A 160 4.06 20.65 0.75
CA ASN A 160 5.26 20.30 1.49
C ASN A 160 6.55 20.61 0.72
N LYS A 161 6.51 20.57 -0.62
CA LYS A 161 7.65 20.92 -1.46
C LYS A 161 7.93 22.43 -1.46
N GLU A 162 6.93 23.28 -1.31
CA GLU A 162 7.11 24.73 -1.21
C GLU A 162 7.63 25.19 0.15
N LYS A 163 7.30 24.44 1.23
CA LYS A 163 7.80 24.76 2.58
C LYS A 163 9.28 24.44 2.81
N SER A 164 9.92 23.68 1.93
CA SER A 164 11.33 23.30 2.02
C SER A 164 12.30 24.21 1.26
N LEU A 165 11.83 25.30 0.66
CA LEU A 165 12.72 26.28 0.04
C LEU A 165 13.36 27.17 1.12
N PRO A 166 14.69 27.26 1.19
CA PRO A 166 15.36 28.12 2.15
C PRO A 166 15.05 29.58 1.83
N LEU A 167 14.66 30.32 2.85
CA LEU A 167 14.56 31.77 2.81
C LEU A 167 15.95 32.35 2.44
N GLN A 168 16.10 32.74 1.19
CA GLN A 168 17.23 33.63 0.85
C GLN A 168 16.99 34.95 1.52
N SER A 169 17.81 35.25 2.55
CA SER A 169 17.91 36.54 3.15
C SER A 169 18.41 37.54 2.11
N SER A 170 17.54 38.40 1.64
CA SER A 170 17.93 39.62 0.96
C SER A 170 18.57 40.55 2.00
N LEU A 171 19.89 40.54 2.05
CA LEU A 171 20.67 41.62 2.68
C LEU A 171 20.62 42.82 1.75
N ASP A 172 19.69 43.70 1.99
CA ASP A 172 19.73 45.02 1.38
C ASP A 172 20.87 45.82 2.02
N ASN A 173 21.87 45.96 1.19
CA ASN A 173 22.99 46.86 1.42
C ASN A 173 22.48 48.31 1.25
N LYS A 174 22.25 49.02 2.34
CA LYS A 174 22.15 50.47 2.35
C LYS A 174 23.49 51.05 2.76
N ASN A 175 24.28 51.45 1.78
CA ASN A 175 25.27 52.46 1.91
C ASN A 175 24.99 53.55 0.88
N ASN A 176 24.53 54.69 1.32
CA ASN A 176 25.05 56.03 1.08
C ASN A 176 24.11 57.07 1.67
#